data_e3221fdb0c8d55bc6b14ff89b10a774d
#
_entry.id   e3221fdb0c8d55bc6b14ff89b10a774d
#
_cell.length_a   1.000
_cell.length_b   1.000
_cell.length_c   1.000
_cell.angle_alpha   90.00
_cell.angle_beta   90.00
_cell.angle_gamma   90.00
#
_symmetry.space_group_name_H-M   'P 1'
#
loop_
_entity.id
_entity.type
_entity.pdbx_description
1 polymer ?
#
loop_
_entity_poly.entity_id
_entity_poly.type
_entity_poly.pdbx_seq_one_letter_code
_entity_poly.pdbx_strand_id
1 'polypeptide(L)'
;MTARSESITIDIDDEQMSGTFLSPKSKVPGVLFVHGWGGSQERDLERAKGIAGLGCVCLTFDLRGHAGTGIPLSRVTREDNLRDLLAAYDRLLSHPAIDTSAVAVVGTSYGGVPPGDLP
;
A
#
# COMPACT_ATOMS: atom_id res chain seq x y z
N MET A 1 9.00 7.16 19.26
CA MET A 1 8.60 8.11 18.20
C MET A 1 7.17 7.84 17.77
N THR A 2 6.34 8.86 17.73
CA THR A 2 4.94 8.71 17.35
C THR A 2 4.81 8.77 15.84
N ALA A 3 4.24 7.74 15.22
CA ALA A 3 3.97 7.74 13.79
C ALA A 3 2.78 8.67 13.47
N ARG A 4 2.87 9.35 12.35
CA ARG A 4 1.74 10.08 11.80
C ARG A 4 0.90 9.16 10.92
N SER A 5 -0.41 9.36 10.94
CA SER A 5 -1.33 8.65 10.08
C SER A 5 -1.98 9.66 9.13
N GLU A 6 -1.94 9.35 7.84
CA GLU A 6 -2.51 10.23 6.81
C GLU A 6 -3.30 9.39 5.81
N SER A 7 -4.60 9.67 5.69
CA SER A 7 -5.44 9.03 4.67
C SER A 7 -5.15 9.67 3.33
N ILE A 8 -4.96 8.86 2.31
CA ILE A 8 -4.66 9.33 0.96
C ILE A 8 -5.56 8.66 -0.06
N THR A 9 -5.58 9.24 -1.24
CA THR A 9 -6.22 8.67 -2.42
C THR A 9 -5.16 8.43 -3.47
N ILE A 10 -5.18 7.26 -4.09
CA ILE A 10 -4.23 6.87 -5.13
C ILE A 10 -5.00 6.79 -6.44
N ASP A 11 -4.64 7.62 -7.40
CA ASP A 11 -5.29 7.63 -8.70
C ASP A 11 -4.76 6.53 -9.59
N ILE A 12 -5.67 5.82 -10.27
CA ILE A 12 -5.34 4.76 -11.22
C ILE A 12 -6.45 4.64 -12.27
N ASP A 13 -6.13 4.81 -13.54
CA ASP A 13 -7.06 4.61 -14.67
C ASP A 13 -8.43 5.30 -14.51
N ASP A 14 -8.50 6.55 -14.18
CA ASP A 14 -9.76 7.28 -13.95
C ASP A 14 -10.54 6.79 -12.72
N GLU A 15 -9.92 5.94 -11.89
CA GLU A 15 -10.50 5.45 -10.65
C GLU A 15 -9.62 5.85 -9.48
N GLN A 16 -10.06 5.55 -8.26
CA GLN A 16 -9.30 5.91 -7.06
C GLN A 16 -9.26 4.76 -6.07
N MET A 17 -8.11 4.60 -5.43
CA MET A 17 -7.95 3.66 -4.32
C MET A 17 -7.74 4.44 -3.03
N SER A 18 -8.20 3.87 -1.91
CA SER A 18 -7.95 4.42 -0.58
C SER A 18 -6.66 3.83 -0.01
N GLY A 19 -5.84 4.66 0.58
CA GLY A 19 -4.64 4.23 1.25
C GLY A 19 -4.40 5.01 2.53
N THR A 20 -3.44 4.54 3.31
CA THR A 20 -3.06 5.19 4.56
C THR A 20 -1.54 5.21 4.68
N PHE A 21 -0.96 6.39 4.82
CA PHE A 21 0.44 6.53 5.18
C PHE A 21 0.61 6.56 6.70
N LEU A 22 1.62 5.85 7.16
CA LEU A 22 2.07 5.91 8.56
C LEU A 22 3.56 6.28 8.50
N SER A 23 3.93 7.43 9.04
CA SER A 23 5.29 7.94 8.85
C SER A 23 5.89 8.60 10.09
N PRO A 24 7.21 8.44 10.30
CA PRO A 24 7.96 9.23 11.26
C PRO A 24 8.38 10.58 10.64
N LYS A 25 9.20 11.36 11.35
CA LYS A 25 9.56 12.72 10.92
C LYS A 25 10.79 12.81 10.02
N SER A 26 11.68 11.83 10.02
CA SER A 26 12.94 11.87 9.24
C SER A 26 12.90 10.88 8.09
N LYS A 27 13.83 11.00 7.12
CA LYS A 27 13.91 10.05 6.00
C LYS A 27 14.28 8.68 6.50
N VAL A 28 13.47 7.69 6.12
CA VAL A 28 13.53 6.33 6.64
C VAL A 28 13.09 5.34 5.57
N PRO A 29 13.30 4.04 5.82
CA PRO A 29 12.80 3.01 4.91
C PRO A 29 11.29 3.07 4.73
N GLY A 30 10.82 2.58 3.59
CA GLY A 30 9.41 2.48 3.26
C GLY A 30 8.94 1.04 3.17
N VAL A 31 7.71 0.78 3.57
CA VAL A 31 7.09 -0.55 3.48
C VAL A 31 5.70 -0.43 2.90
N LEU A 32 5.46 -1.13 1.80
CA LEU A 32 4.15 -1.23 1.18
C LEU A 32 3.49 -2.54 1.61
N PHE A 33 2.27 -2.45 2.12
CA PHE A 33 1.48 -3.62 2.53
C PHE A 33 0.38 -3.87 1.51
N VAL A 34 0.32 -5.10 0.99
CA VAL A 34 -0.68 -5.50 0.00
C VAL A 34 -1.52 -6.63 0.57
N HIS A 35 -2.82 -6.38 0.76
CA HIS A 35 -3.71 -7.39 1.34
C HIS A 35 -4.04 -8.51 0.35
N GLY A 36 -4.54 -9.64 0.86
CA GLY A 36 -4.95 -10.75 0.02
C GLY A 36 -6.28 -10.50 -0.68
N TRP A 37 -6.55 -11.30 -1.71
CA TRP A 37 -7.81 -11.23 -2.47
C TRP A 37 -9.01 -11.44 -1.52
N GLY A 38 -9.97 -10.55 -1.62
CA GLY A 38 -11.14 -10.57 -0.74
C GLY A 38 -10.92 -9.93 0.62
N GLY A 39 -9.70 -9.43 0.91
CA GLY A 39 -9.39 -8.78 2.18
C GLY A 39 -9.53 -7.27 2.12
N SER A 40 -8.85 -6.60 3.05
CA SER A 40 -8.83 -5.14 3.10
C SER A 40 -7.56 -4.68 3.81
N GLN A 41 -7.28 -3.36 3.71
CA GLN A 41 -6.12 -2.78 4.39
C GLN A 41 -6.24 -2.82 5.92
N GLU A 42 -7.43 -3.00 6.47
CA GLU A 42 -7.63 -2.98 7.94
C GLU A 42 -6.73 -3.96 8.67
N ARG A 43 -6.60 -5.18 8.13
CA ARG A 43 -5.76 -6.20 8.72
C ARG A 43 -4.29 -5.81 8.68
N ASP A 44 -3.86 -5.22 7.56
CA ASP A 44 -2.48 -4.78 7.39
C ASP A 44 -2.19 -3.54 8.23
N LEU A 45 -3.20 -2.71 8.48
CA LEU A 45 -3.02 -1.45 9.20
C LEU A 45 -2.47 -1.67 10.62
N GLU A 46 -2.90 -2.71 11.32
CA GLU A 46 -2.38 -3.01 12.65
C GLU A 46 -0.89 -3.38 12.60
N ARG A 47 -0.49 -4.21 11.62
CA ARG A 47 0.92 -4.55 11.45
C ARG A 47 1.73 -3.33 11.02
N ALA A 48 1.17 -2.52 10.15
CA ALA A 48 1.82 -1.31 9.66
C ALA A 48 2.07 -0.31 10.78
N LYS A 49 1.15 -0.18 11.73
CA LYS A 49 1.35 0.67 12.90
C LYS A 49 2.54 0.22 13.73
N GLY A 50 2.70 -1.09 13.92
CA GLY A 50 3.84 -1.65 14.64
C GLY A 50 5.16 -1.38 13.93
N ILE A 51 5.19 -1.59 12.61
CA ILE A 51 6.39 -1.36 11.80
C ILE A 51 6.72 0.14 11.74
N ALA A 52 5.70 1.00 11.60
CA ALA A 52 5.91 2.45 11.59
C ALA A 52 6.48 2.93 12.93
N GLY A 53 6.08 2.28 14.03
CA GLY A 53 6.63 2.57 15.36
C GLY A 53 8.11 2.28 15.47
N LEU A 54 8.66 1.43 14.60
CA LEU A 54 10.09 1.13 14.53
C LEU A 54 10.86 2.14 13.68
N GLY A 55 10.18 3.09 13.05
CA GLY A 55 10.82 4.15 12.29
C GLY A 55 10.74 4.01 10.78
N CYS A 56 9.67 3.42 10.24
CA CYS A 56 9.46 3.28 8.79
C CYS A 56 8.24 4.06 8.34
N VAL A 57 8.24 4.46 7.05
CA VAL A 57 7.01 4.95 6.42
C VAL A 57 6.28 3.74 5.87
N CYS A 58 5.03 3.56 6.26
CA CYS A 58 4.22 2.44 5.80
C CYS A 58 3.02 2.94 5.02
N LEU A 59 2.69 2.27 3.92
CA LEU A 59 1.49 2.51 3.14
C LEU A 59 0.66 1.23 3.11
N THR A 60 -0.59 1.33 3.54
CA THR A 60 -1.59 0.28 3.35
C THR A 60 -2.62 0.82 2.37
N PHE A 61 -3.28 -0.03 1.62
CA PHE A 61 -4.32 0.40 0.67
C PHE A 61 -5.27 -0.75 0.36
N ASP A 62 -6.44 -0.40 -0.14
CA ASP A 62 -7.42 -1.37 -0.61
C ASP A 62 -7.31 -1.50 -2.13
N LEU A 63 -7.03 -2.71 -2.62
CA LEU A 63 -7.01 -3.01 -4.05
C LEU A 63 -8.38 -2.71 -4.67
N ARG A 64 -8.41 -2.36 -5.96
CA ARG A 64 -9.69 -2.17 -6.66
C ARG A 64 -10.54 -3.43 -6.51
N GLY A 65 -11.84 -3.24 -6.38
CA GLY A 65 -12.79 -4.33 -6.17
C GLY A 65 -12.93 -4.76 -4.71
N HIS A 66 -12.17 -4.16 -3.79
CA HIS A 66 -12.19 -4.48 -2.37
C HIS A 66 -12.75 -3.30 -1.56
N ALA A 67 -12.82 -3.47 -0.24
CA ALA A 67 -13.42 -2.48 0.66
C ALA A 67 -12.92 -1.06 0.35
N GLY A 68 -13.75 -0.07 0.40
CA GLY A 68 -13.39 1.32 0.24
C GLY A 68 -13.25 1.83 -1.20
N THR A 69 -13.15 0.96 -2.20
CA THR A 69 -12.97 1.41 -3.59
C THR A 69 -14.28 1.70 -4.32
N GLY A 70 -15.39 1.09 -3.90
CA GLY A 70 -16.67 1.26 -4.57
C GLY A 70 -16.79 0.55 -5.91
N ILE A 71 -15.79 -0.22 -6.31
CA ILE A 71 -15.74 -0.93 -7.60
C ILE A 71 -16.11 -2.40 -7.36
N PRO A 72 -17.06 -2.97 -8.15
CA PRO A 72 -17.42 -4.37 -7.97
C PRO A 72 -16.23 -5.31 -8.21
N LEU A 73 -16.02 -6.25 -7.29
CA LEU A 73 -14.92 -7.22 -7.38
C LEU A 73 -14.96 -8.01 -8.69
N SER A 74 -16.15 -8.31 -9.18
CA SER A 74 -16.34 -9.08 -10.41
C SER A 74 -15.82 -8.38 -11.67
N ARG A 75 -15.55 -7.07 -11.59
CA ARG A 75 -15.05 -6.28 -12.72
C ARG A 75 -13.54 -6.12 -12.72
N VAL A 76 -12.87 -6.66 -11.71
CA VAL A 76 -11.45 -6.44 -11.49
C VAL A 76 -10.65 -7.68 -11.91
N THR A 77 -9.63 -7.48 -12.74
CA THR A 77 -8.74 -8.54 -13.16
C THR A 77 -7.47 -8.57 -12.30
N ARG A 78 -6.70 -9.64 -12.42
CA ARG A 78 -5.41 -9.75 -11.76
C ARG A 78 -4.46 -8.66 -12.27
N GLU A 79 -4.50 -8.38 -13.58
CA GLU A 79 -3.71 -7.32 -14.20
C GLU A 79 -4.08 -5.95 -13.66
N ASP A 80 -5.37 -5.72 -13.41
CA ASP A 80 -5.82 -4.47 -12.77
C ASP A 80 -5.19 -4.31 -11.40
N ASN A 81 -5.16 -5.37 -10.60
CA ASN A 81 -4.59 -5.31 -9.26
C ASN A 81 -3.07 -5.19 -9.28
N LEU A 82 -2.39 -5.75 -10.30
CA LEU A 82 -0.96 -5.53 -10.46
C LEU A 82 -0.68 -4.05 -10.71
N ARG A 83 -1.49 -3.41 -11.55
CA ARG A 83 -1.37 -1.97 -11.80
C ARG A 83 -1.68 -1.15 -10.55
N ASP A 84 -2.64 -1.61 -9.72
CA ASP A 84 -2.93 -0.99 -8.44
C ASP A 84 -1.70 -1.03 -7.53
N LEU A 85 -1.02 -2.18 -7.48
CA LEU A 85 0.18 -2.36 -6.71
C LEU A 85 1.28 -1.40 -7.17
N LEU A 86 1.46 -1.27 -8.50
CA LEU A 86 2.46 -0.36 -9.05
C LEU A 86 2.14 1.10 -8.74
N ALA A 87 0.86 1.47 -8.81
CA ALA A 87 0.43 2.83 -8.48
C ALA A 87 0.66 3.13 -7.00
N ALA A 88 0.38 2.17 -6.13
CA ALA A 88 0.62 2.32 -4.69
C ALA A 88 2.12 2.41 -4.39
N TYR A 89 2.92 1.60 -5.07
CA TYR A 89 4.38 1.64 -4.94
C TYR A 89 4.92 3.02 -5.32
N ASP A 90 4.50 3.56 -6.47
CA ASP A 90 4.91 4.89 -6.90
C ASP A 90 4.47 5.95 -5.90
N ARG A 91 3.27 5.80 -5.35
CA ARG A 91 2.76 6.73 -4.34
C ARG A 91 3.61 6.69 -3.06
N LEU A 92 4.04 5.50 -2.67
CA LEU A 92 4.93 5.34 -1.51
C LEU A 92 6.25 6.07 -1.75
N LEU A 93 6.85 5.88 -2.93
CA LEU A 93 8.12 6.52 -3.27
C LEU A 93 8.02 8.04 -3.30
N SER A 94 6.84 8.59 -3.50
CA SER A 94 6.65 10.05 -3.55
C SER A 94 6.60 10.69 -2.17
N HIS A 95 6.54 9.91 -1.10
CA HIS A 95 6.46 10.47 0.25
C HIS A 95 7.79 11.13 0.64
N PRO A 96 7.76 12.38 1.11
CA PRO A 96 9.01 13.12 1.37
C PRO A 96 9.89 12.55 2.49
N ALA A 97 9.32 11.74 3.37
CA ALA A 97 10.09 11.14 4.46
C ALA A 97 10.78 9.83 4.07
N ILE A 98 10.58 9.35 2.84
CA ILE A 98 11.07 8.02 2.46
C ILE A 98 12.48 8.07 1.87
N ASP A 99 13.30 7.09 2.26
CA ASP A 99 14.55 6.78 1.58
C ASP A 99 14.21 5.80 0.47
N THR A 100 14.21 6.28 -0.78
CA THR A 100 13.79 5.48 -1.94
C THR A 100 14.68 4.29 -2.23
N SER A 101 15.88 4.23 -1.62
CA SER A 101 16.77 3.08 -1.77
C SER A 101 16.47 1.96 -0.78
N ALA A 102 15.54 2.17 0.16
CA ALA A 102 15.24 1.23 1.23
C ALA A 102 13.72 1.00 1.31
N VAL A 103 13.17 0.27 0.34
CA VAL A 103 11.73 0.01 0.24
C VAL A 103 11.48 -1.48 0.18
N ALA A 104 10.51 -1.95 0.97
CA ALA A 104 10.07 -3.34 0.97
C ALA A 104 8.58 -3.44 0.67
N VAL A 105 8.17 -4.55 0.08
CA VAL A 105 6.77 -4.87 -0.17
C VAL A 105 6.41 -6.10 0.64
N VAL A 106 5.36 -6.01 1.43
CA VAL A 106 4.85 -7.13 2.24
C VAL A 106 3.47 -7.48 1.70
N GLY A 107 3.34 -8.69 1.18
CA GLY A 107 2.09 -9.19 0.66
C GLY A 107 1.70 -10.51 1.30
N THR A 108 0.41 -10.78 1.36
CA THR A 108 -0.12 -12.04 1.86
C THR A 108 -1.10 -12.60 0.84
N SER A 109 -1.09 -13.92 0.65
CA SER A 109 -1.98 -14.60 -0.30
C SER A 109 -1.87 -13.95 -1.69
N TYR A 110 -2.97 -13.43 -2.25
CA TYR A 110 -2.98 -12.78 -3.56
C TYR A 110 -1.99 -11.62 -3.66
N GLY A 111 -1.84 -10.86 -2.57
CA GLY A 111 -0.90 -9.75 -2.52
C GLY A 111 0.56 -10.19 -2.50
N GLY A 112 0.85 -11.49 -2.26
CA GLY A 112 2.19 -12.05 -2.31
C GLY A 112 2.66 -12.29 -3.74
N VAL A 113 2.70 -11.24 -4.56
CA VAL A 113 3.12 -11.31 -5.96
C VAL A 113 4.58 -11.72 -6.03
N PRO A 114 4.95 -12.69 -6.91
CA PRO A 114 6.35 -13.09 -7.06
C PRO A 114 7.24 -11.89 -7.43
N PRO A 115 8.47 -11.83 -6.91
CA PRO A 115 9.37 -10.71 -7.19
C PRO A 115 9.57 -10.39 -8.68
N GLY A 116 9.49 -11.40 -9.54
CA GLY A 116 9.62 -11.21 -10.98
C GLY A 116 8.48 -10.45 -11.62
N ASP A 117 7.35 -10.32 -10.94
CA ASP A 117 6.18 -9.58 -11.43
C ASP A 117 6.18 -8.11 -10.97
N LEU A 118 7.15 -7.75 -10.16
CA LEU A 118 7.30 -6.37 -9.66
C LEU A 118 8.34 -5.63 -10.49
N PRO A 119 8.20 -4.30 -10.63
CA PRO A 119 9.18 -3.51 -11.37
C PRO A 119 10.54 -3.41 -10.66
#